data_b0b693f93be56b839ab5b16e1b5d6802
#
_entry.id   b0b693f93be56b839ab5b16e1b5d6802
#
_cell.length_a   1.000
_cell.length_b   1.000
_cell.length_c   1.000
_cell.angle_alpha   90.00
_cell.angle_beta   90.00
_cell.angle_gamma   90.00
#
_symmetry.space_group_name_H-M   'P 1'
#
loop_
_entity.id
_entity.type
_entity.pdbx_description
1 polymer ?
#
loop_
_entity_poly.entity_id
_entity_poly.type
_entity_poly.pdbx_seq_one_letter_code
_entity_poly.pdbx_strand_id
1 'polypeptide(L)'
;MGPGGGHQQWQMRMNQRVTADNGVQYTGTVVSAEGETPLAGVQVMAFAPKVGYVYTAKTDKNGKFKMLMYPGTQYVVEFTSVGYKKFAAVCDAKHEPIEGQPVKLETTVEGVAQMKGKQPLVVTDFRSVQITMTKHDANNERPLVDLLNELPGLEISPEAFFVLVNPRTEIRINNQLLKVRPQALYSYLSNIEAKALRMIRVTWANAENEEAAQVYMTVDE
;
A
#
# COMPACT_ATOMS: atom_id res chain seq x y z
N MET A 1 -38.12 -1.40 -10.04
CA MET A 1 -36.76 -1.83 -10.48
C MET A 1 -35.79 -1.40 -9.39
N GLY A 2 -35.25 -2.32 -8.64
CA GLY A 2 -34.43 -2.01 -7.48
C GLY A 2 -32.96 -1.74 -7.86
N PRO A 3 -32.24 -0.87 -7.12
CA PRO A 3 -30.85 -0.51 -7.38
C PRO A 3 -29.83 -1.56 -6.89
N GLY A 4 -30.19 -2.83 -6.90
CA GLY A 4 -29.36 -3.90 -6.32
C GLY A 4 -28.36 -4.59 -7.24
N GLY A 5 -28.38 -4.32 -8.55
CA GLY A 5 -27.54 -5.10 -9.49
C GLY A 5 -26.07 -4.73 -9.51
N GLY A 6 -25.72 -3.47 -9.27
CA GLY A 6 -24.34 -2.99 -9.37
C GLY A 6 -23.44 -3.47 -8.20
N HIS A 7 -23.98 -3.49 -7.01
CA HIS A 7 -23.23 -3.87 -5.80
C HIS A 7 -22.89 -5.37 -5.77
N GLN A 8 -23.85 -6.22 -6.18
CA GLN A 8 -23.63 -7.67 -6.25
C GLN A 8 -22.66 -8.05 -7.37
N GLN A 9 -22.75 -7.40 -8.53
CA GLN A 9 -21.80 -7.64 -9.64
C GLN A 9 -20.38 -7.20 -9.27
N TRP A 10 -20.23 -6.10 -8.54
CA TRP A 10 -18.94 -5.61 -8.09
C TRP A 10 -18.33 -6.55 -7.03
N GLN A 11 -19.11 -7.00 -6.05
CA GLN A 11 -18.65 -7.99 -5.07
C GLN A 11 -18.29 -9.33 -5.70
N MET A 12 -19.01 -9.79 -6.72
CA MET A 12 -18.67 -11.00 -7.46
C MET A 12 -17.38 -10.86 -8.26
N ARG A 13 -17.11 -9.68 -8.84
CA ARG A 13 -15.85 -9.41 -9.55
C ARG A 13 -14.65 -9.35 -8.62
N MET A 14 -14.81 -8.75 -7.43
CA MET A 14 -13.78 -8.70 -6.40
C MET A 14 -13.46 -10.07 -5.82
N ASN A 15 -14.44 -10.98 -5.78
CA ASN A 15 -14.26 -12.36 -5.31
C ASN A 15 -13.76 -13.32 -6.40
N GLN A 16 -13.64 -12.86 -7.64
CA GLN A 16 -13.13 -13.70 -8.70
C GLN A 16 -11.64 -13.96 -8.48
N ARG A 17 -11.34 -15.14 -7.97
CA ARG A 17 -9.97 -15.58 -7.71
C ARG A 17 -9.19 -15.61 -9.03
N VAL A 18 -8.12 -14.84 -9.12
CA VAL A 18 -7.20 -14.89 -10.24
C VAL A 18 -6.40 -16.18 -10.15
N THR A 19 -6.38 -16.94 -11.25
CA THR A 19 -5.64 -18.19 -11.40
C THR A 19 -4.68 -18.09 -12.58
N ALA A 20 -3.83 -19.10 -12.75
CA ALA A 20 -2.94 -19.16 -13.91
C ALA A 20 -3.70 -19.19 -15.26
N ASP A 21 -4.94 -19.69 -15.26
CA ASP A 21 -5.75 -19.79 -16.48
C ASP A 21 -6.42 -18.48 -16.90
N ASN A 22 -6.77 -17.62 -15.94
CA ASN A 22 -7.48 -16.37 -16.21
C ASN A 22 -6.70 -15.10 -15.87
N GLY A 23 -5.49 -15.25 -15.31
CA GLY A 23 -4.65 -14.15 -14.90
C GLY A 23 -3.43 -13.93 -15.79
N VAL A 24 -2.87 -12.75 -15.70
CA VAL A 24 -1.58 -12.39 -16.30
C VAL A 24 -0.53 -12.40 -15.20
N GLN A 25 0.58 -13.08 -15.46
CA GLN A 25 1.72 -13.13 -14.56
C GLN A 25 2.55 -11.86 -14.69
N TYR A 26 2.79 -11.21 -13.56
CA TYR A 26 3.72 -10.10 -13.44
C TYR A 26 4.88 -10.51 -12.53
N THR A 27 6.09 -10.42 -13.05
CA THR A 27 7.33 -10.73 -12.33
C THR A 27 8.29 -9.54 -12.38
N GLY A 28 9.16 -9.46 -11.41
CA GLY A 28 10.19 -8.44 -11.39
C GLY A 28 11.17 -8.62 -10.23
N THR A 29 12.07 -7.67 -10.11
CA THR A 29 13.12 -7.64 -9.10
C THR A 29 13.17 -6.27 -8.45
N VAL A 30 13.40 -6.23 -7.14
CA VAL A 30 13.58 -5.01 -6.38
C VAL A 30 14.96 -5.03 -5.73
N VAL A 31 15.69 -3.95 -5.92
CA VAL A 31 17.03 -3.75 -5.36
C VAL A 31 17.14 -2.40 -4.67
N SER A 32 18.12 -2.25 -3.78
CA SER A 32 18.44 -0.93 -3.24
C SER A 32 19.07 -0.05 -4.33
N ALA A 33 18.76 1.25 -4.32
CA ALA A 33 19.38 2.20 -5.24
C ALA A 33 20.90 2.33 -4.97
N GLU A 34 21.29 2.14 -3.72
CA GLU A 34 22.70 2.11 -3.32
C GLU A 34 23.23 0.68 -3.39
N GLY A 35 24.16 0.42 -4.31
CA GLY A 35 24.84 -0.87 -4.42
C GLY A 35 24.04 -1.98 -5.09
N GLU A 36 22.84 -1.73 -5.55
CA GLU A 36 21.97 -2.69 -6.27
C GLU A 36 21.78 -4.03 -5.55
N THR A 37 21.77 -4.01 -4.20
CA THR A 37 21.55 -5.19 -3.38
C THR A 37 20.09 -5.63 -3.43
N PRO A 38 19.80 -6.92 -3.65
CA PRO A 38 18.42 -7.42 -3.62
C PRO A 38 17.71 -7.12 -2.30
N LEU A 39 16.48 -6.65 -2.37
CA LEU A 39 15.66 -6.33 -1.20
C LEU A 39 14.57 -7.38 -0.99
N ALA A 40 14.70 -8.13 0.10
CA ALA A 40 13.69 -9.08 0.54
C ALA A 40 12.58 -8.39 1.33
N GLY A 41 11.36 -8.94 1.28
CA GLY A 41 10.23 -8.47 2.07
C GLY A 41 9.61 -7.15 1.60
N VAL A 42 9.96 -6.67 0.41
CA VAL A 42 9.30 -5.51 -0.20
C VAL A 42 7.87 -5.87 -0.54
N GLN A 43 6.93 -5.05 -0.08
CA GLN A 43 5.52 -5.22 -0.40
C GLN A 43 5.24 -4.65 -1.80
N VAL A 44 4.69 -5.47 -2.67
CA VAL A 44 4.27 -5.07 -4.01
C VAL A 44 2.75 -5.07 -4.04
N MET A 45 2.14 -3.93 -4.31
CA MET A 45 0.68 -3.79 -4.36
C MET A 45 0.28 -3.23 -5.72
N ALA A 46 -0.45 -4.02 -6.50
CA ALA A 46 -1.04 -3.58 -7.75
C ALA A 46 -2.52 -3.29 -7.54
N PHE A 47 -2.96 -2.10 -7.92
CA PHE A 47 -4.38 -1.74 -7.85
C PHE A 47 -4.84 -1.07 -9.13
N ALA A 48 -6.08 -1.41 -9.54
CA ALA A 48 -6.73 -0.86 -10.71
C ALA A 48 -7.86 0.08 -10.27
N PRO A 49 -7.65 1.42 -10.28
CA PRO A 49 -8.60 2.37 -9.72
C PRO A 49 -9.98 2.32 -10.38
N LYS A 50 -10.04 2.01 -11.68
CA LYS A 50 -11.30 1.99 -12.44
C LYS A 50 -12.21 0.81 -12.10
N VAL A 51 -11.64 -0.33 -11.75
CA VAL A 51 -12.38 -1.59 -11.54
C VAL A 51 -12.27 -2.14 -10.12
N GLY A 52 -11.42 -1.54 -9.28
CA GLY A 52 -11.28 -1.89 -7.87
C GLY A 52 -10.50 -3.17 -7.61
N TYR A 53 -9.72 -3.70 -8.56
CA TYR A 53 -8.84 -4.85 -8.33
C TYR A 53 -7.64 -4.45 -7.50
N VAL A 54 -7.30 -5.27 -6.51
CA VAL A 54 -6.08 -5.12 -5.68
C VAL A 54 -5.41 -6.49 -5.53
N TYR A 55 -4.14 -6.56 -5.89
CA TYR A 55 -3.31 -7.75 -5.75
C TYR A 55 -2.03 -7.39 -5.01
N THR A 56 -1.52 -8.32 -4.22
CA THR A 56 -0.30 -8.11 -3.45
C THR A 56 0.67 -9.27 -3.63
N ALA A 57 1.94 -8.96 -3.54
CA ALA A 57 3.03 -9.92 -3.47
C ALA A 57 4.13 -9.36 -2.56
N LYS A 58 5.08 -10.20 -2.22
CA LYS A 58 6.24 -9.84 -1.40
C LYS A 58 7.49 -10.37 -2.08
N THR A 59 8.57 -9.58 -2.09
CA THR A 59 9.85 -10.04 -2.64
C THR A 59 10.47 -11.13 -1.77
N ASP A 60 11.09 -12.09 -2.42
CA ASP A 60 11.87 -13.16 -1.78
C ASP A 60 13.28 -12.68 -1.38
N LYS A 61 14.10 -13.60 -0.86
CA LYS A 61 15.50 -13.31 -0.47
C LYS A 61 16.39 -12.79 -1.60
N ASN A 62 16.00 -13.03 -2.85
CA ASN A 62 16.71 -12.57 -4.05
C ASN A 62 16.12 -11.29 -4.61
N GLY A 63 15.19 -10.65 -3.90
CA GLY A 63 14.49 -9.44 -4.35
C GLY A 63 13.45 -9.69 -5.43
N LYS A 64 13.12 -10.94 -5.71
CA LYS A 64 12.18 -11.31 -6.78
C LYS A 64 10.76 -11.41 -6.27
N PHE A 65 9.81 -10.94 -7.08
CA PHE A 65 8.38 -11.11 -6.81
C PHE A 65 7.67 -11.71 -8.03
N LYS A 66 6.53 -12.29 -7.75
CA LYS A 66 5.61 -12.85 -8.73
C LYS A 66 4.19 -12.64 -8.25
N MET A 67 3.33 -12.09 -9.11
CA MET A 67 1.90 -11.98 -8.84
C MET A 67 1.08 -12.30 -10.08
N LEU A 68 -0.17 -12.69 -9.86
CA LEU A 68 -1.18 -12.83 -10.89
C LEU A 68 -2.16 -11.66 -10.81
N MET A 69 -2.46 -11.05 -11.95
CA MET A 69 -3.40 -9.93 -12.07
C MET A 69 -4.46 -10.25 -13.12
N TYR A 70 -5.66 -9.74 -12.92
CA TYR A 70 -6.69 -9.86 -13.94
C TYR A 70 -6.35 -8.97 -15.14
N PRO A 71 -6.43 -9.50 -16.38
CA PRO A 71 -6.05 -8.74 -17.58
C PRO A 71 -7.12 -7.72 -17.99
N GLY A 72 -6.76 -6.87 -18.95
CA GLY A 72 -7.69 -5.95 -19.61
C GLY A 72 -7.85 -4.60 -18.92
N THR A 73 -6.99 -4.27 -17.96
CA THR A 73 -7.00 -2.97 -17.28
C THR A 73 -5.60 -2.49 -16.94
N GLN A 74 -5.51 -1.22 -16.62
CA GLN A 74 -4.27 -0.59 -16.19
C GLN A 74 -4.18 -0.58 -14.66
N TYR A 75 -3.02 -0.92 -14.14
CA TYR A 75 -2.71 -0.94 -12.72
C TYR A 75 -1.71 0.14 -12.36
N VAL A 76 -1.87 0.68 -11.16
CA VAL A 76 -0.78 1.35 -10.45
C VAL A 76 -0.13 0.31 -9.54
N VAL A 77 1.19 0.19 -9.63
CA VAL A 77 1.94 -0.77 -8.81
C VAL A 77 2.84 0.01 -7.87
N GLU A 78 2.62 -0.17 -6.57
CA GLU A 78 3.43 0.41 -5.52
C GLU A 78 4.40 -0.62 -4.94
N PHE A 79 5.64 -0.17 -4.71
CA PHE A 79 6.70 -0.93 -4.05
C PHE A 79 7.03 -0.22 -2.76
N THR A 80 6.82 -0.89 -1.64
CA THR A 80 6.99 -0.29 -0.31
C THR A 80 7.81 -1.16 0.62
N SER A 81 8.68 -0.52 1.38
CA SER A 81 9.43 -1.12 2.47
C SER A 81 9.76 -0.02 3.47
N VAL A 82 9.59 -0.28 4.77
CA VAL A 82 9.89 0.72 5.80
C VAL A 82 11.36 1.10 5.75
N GLY A 83 11.64 2.39 5.74
CA GLY A 83 12.99 2.94 5.57
C GLY A 83 13.36 3.25 4.12
N TYR A 84 12.45 3.01 3.16
CA TYR A 84 12.64 3.28 1.76
C TYR A 84 11.52 4.17 1.21
N LYS A 85 11.89 5.07 0.30
CA LYS A 85 10.93 5.88 -0.43
C LYS A 85 10.05 5.00 -1.31
N LYS A 86 8.74 5.18 -1.23
CA LYS A 86 7.78 4.47 -2.09
C LYS A 86 8.08 4.72 -3.56
N PHE A 87 8.08 3.66 -4.35
CA PHE A 87 8.14 3.72 -5.79
C PHE A 87 6.81 3.27 -6.37
N ALA A 88 6.28 4.01 -7.33
CA ALA A 88 5.05 3.66 -8.04
C ALA A 88 5.27 3.70 -9.54
N ALA A 89 4.68 2.73 -10.24
CA ALA A 89 4.73 2.62 -11.69
C ALA A 89 3.35 2.25 -12.23
N VAL A 90 3.11 2.56 -13.50
CA VAL A 90 1.90 2.16 -14.21
C VAL A 90 2.19 0.89 -14.99
N CYS A 91 1.31 -0.09 -14.89
CA CYS A 91 1.40 -1.37 -15.59
C CYS A 91 0.10 -1.64 -16.35
N ASP A 92 0.21 -1.84 -17.65
CA ASP A 92 -0.91 -2.19 -18.53
C ASP A 92 -0.98 -3.72 -18.66
N ALA A 93 -1.91 -4.33 -17.95
CA ALA A 93 -2.09 -5.78 -17.96
C ALA A 93 -2.91 -6.22 -19.18
N LYS A 94 -2.24 -6.58 -20.24
CA LYS A 94 -2.83 -7.24 -21.41
C LYS A 94 -3.03 -8.73 -21.15
N HIS A 95 -2.90 -9.57 -22.14
CA HIS A 95 -3.06 -11.02 -21.99
C HIS A 95 -1.73 -11.80 -21.99
N GLU A 96 -0.61 -11.10 -22.02
CA GLU A 96 0.73 -11.67 -22.05
C GLU A 96 1.43 -11.48 -20.71
N PRO A 97 2.30 -12.42 -20.29
CA PRO A 97 3.12 -12.24 -19.10
C PRO A 97 3.95 -10.95 -19.16
N ILE A 98 4.08 -10.31 -18.02
CA ILE A 98 4.81 -9.05 -17.88
C ILE A 98 6.07 -9.31 -17.08
N GLU A 99 7.22 -8.98 -17.66
CA GLU A 99 8.50 -8.93 -16.97
C GLU A 99 8.86 -7.47 -16.70
N GLY A 100 8.78 -7.06 -15.44
CA GLY A 100 9.06 -5.70 -15.02
C GLY A 100 10.56 -5.37 -15.09
N GLN A 101 10.88 -4.11 -15.38
CA GLN A 101 12.23 -3.60 -15.21
C GLN A 101 12.62 -3.64 -13.73
N PRO A 102 13.92 -3.82 -13.40
CA PRO A 102 14.36 -3.76 -12.01
C PRO A 102 13.95 -2.44 -11.33
N VAL A 103 13.34 -2.56 -10.16
CA VAL A 103 12.93 -1.42 -9.35
C VAL A 103 14.03 -1.12 -8.34
N LYS A 104 14.45 0.14 -8.27
CA LYS A 104 15.46 0.63 -7.32
C LYS A 104 14.78 1.47 -6.26
N LEU A 105 14.91 1.07 -4.99
CA LEU A 105 14.38 1.82 -3.86
C LEU A 105 15.48 2.63 -3.17
N GLU A 106 15.20 3.92 -2.99
CA GLU A 106 16.06 4.85 -2.25
C GLU A 106 15.76 4.79 -0.75
N THR A 107 16.80 4.83 0.06
CA THR A 107 16.62 4.87 1.52
C THR A 107 16.13 6.24 1.99
N THR A 108 15.27 6.24 3.00
CA THR A 108 14.78 7.44 3.70
C THR A 108 15.42 7.62 5.07
N VAL A 109 16.04 6.56 5.60
CA VAL A 109 16.74 6.56 6.89
C VAL A 109 18.10 5.91 6.76
N GLU A 110 19.08 6.40 7.52
CA GLU A 110 20.38 5.78 7.57
C GLU A 110 20.36 4.41 8.24
N GLY A 111 21.19 3.49 7.76
CA GLY A 111 21.35 2.18 8.36
C GLY A 111 20.18 1.22 8.18
N VAL A 112 19.22 1.51 7.32
CA VAL A 112 18.06 0.63 7.09
C VAL A 112 18.48 -0.75 6.58
N ALA A 113 19.54 -0.87 5.82
CA ALA A 113 20.04 -2.15 5.30
C ALA A 113 20.49 -3.12 6.39
N GLN A 114 20.94 -2.61 7.56
CA GLN A 114 21.34 -3.41 8.71
C GLN A 114 20.16 -3.84 9.59
N MET A 115 18.95 -3.36 9.32
CA MET A 115 17.75 -3.61 10.12
C MET A 115 17.00 -4.87 9.68
N LYS A 116 17.72 -5.93 9.35
CA LYS A 116 17.14 -7.21 8.91
C LYS A 116 16.10 -7.74 9.91
N GLY A 117 14.97 -8.20 9.41
CA GLY A 117 13.90 -8.81 10.20
C GLY A 117 13.02 -7.83 10.99
N LYS A 118 13.17 -6.54 10.79
CA LYS A 118 12.44 -5.49 11.52
C LYS A 118 11.36 -4.80 10.69
N GLN A 119 10.95 -5.40 9.58
CA GLN A 119 9.83 -4.91 8.79
C GLN A 119 8.50 -5.23 9.49
N PRO A 120 7.49 -4.36 9.36
CA PRO A 120 6.19 -4.59 9.96
C PRO A 120 5.51 -5.83 9.39
N LEU A 121 4.63 -6.43 10.17
CA LEU A 121 3.76 -7.50 9.69
C LEU A 121 2.64 -6.90 8.85
N VAL A 122 2.56 -7.28 7.59
CA VAL A 122 1.52 -6.85 6.65
C VAL A 122 0.59 -8.03 6.35
N VAL A 123 -0.69 -7.86 6.63
CA VAL A 123 -1.73 -8.84 6.32
C VAL A 123 -2.75 -8.17 5.41
N THR A 124 -3.02 -8.78 4.27
CA THR A 124 -3.97 -8.28 3.30
C THR A 124 -5.17 -9.22 3.18
N ASP A 125 -6.34 -8.64 3.01
CA ASP A 125 -7.54 -9.32 2.56
C ASP A 125 -8.07 -8.65 1.27
N PHE A 126 -9.26 -9.03 0.83
CA PHE A 126 -9.79 -8.52 -0.44
C PHE A 126 -10.17 -7.02 -0.42
N ARG A 127 -10.24 -6.38 0.74
CA ARG A 127 -10.64 -4.97 0.91
C ARG A 127 -9.75 -4.15 1.81
N SER A 128 -8.83 -4.79 2.51
CA SER A 128 -8.00 -4.08 3.48
C SER A 128 -6.57 -4.59 3.55
N VAL A 129 -5.72 -3.72 4.02
CA VAL A 129 -4.37 -4.05 4.48
C VAL A 129 -4.26 -3.66 5.94
N GLN A 130 -3.78 -4.58 6.77
CA GLN A 130 -3.44 -4.30 8.16
C GLN A 130 -1.94 -4.42 8.33
N ILE A 131 -1.36 -3.40 8.91
CA ILE A 131 0.09 -3.28 9.16
C ILE A 131 0.28 -3.16 10.66
N THR A 132 0.95 -4.16 11.24
CA THR A 132 1.30 -4.18 12.67
C THR A 132 2.76 -3.85 12.81
N MET A 133 3.08 -2.78 13.53
CA MET A 133 4.42 -2.31 13.74
C MET A 133 5.12 -3.16 14.80
N THR A 134 6.43 -3.32 14.65
CA THR A 134 7.28 -3.96 15.64
C THR A 134 7.99 -2.89 16.47
N LYS A 135 8.44 -3.25 17.70
CA LYS A 135 9.15 -2.32 18.59
C LYS A 135 10.50 -1.83 18.03
N HIS A 136 10.97 -2.39 16.94
CA HIS A 136 12.29 -2.15 16.36
C HIS A 136 12.23 -1.73 14.88
N ASP A 137 11.13 -1.13 14.46
CA ASP A 137 11.00 -0.61 13.09
C ASP A 137 11.99 0.54 12.84
N ALA A 138 12.35 0.69 11.56
CA ALA A 138 13.42 1.61 11.16
C ALA A 138 13.19 3.04 11.63
N ASN A 139 14.13 3.57 12.36
CA ASN A 139 14.20 4.96 12.81
C ASN A 139 12.88 5.52 13.37
N ASN A 140 12.59 5.13 14.61
CA ASN A 140 11.34 5.45 15.32
C ASN A 140 11.19 6.92 15.76
N GLU A 141 12.23 7.72 15.65
CA GLU A 141 12.24 9.12 16.12
C GLU A 141 11.75 10.14 15.08
N ARG A 142 11.52 9.70 13.86
CA ARG A 142 11.02 10.54 12.79
C ARG A 142 9.51 10.81 12.90
N PRO A 143 8.98 11.83 12.19
CA PRO A 143 7.55 12.10 12.18
C PRO A 143 6.73 10.91 11.67
N LEU A 144 5.56 10.68 12.26
CA LEU A 144 4.65 9.62 11.84
C LEU A 144 4.24 9.75 10.37
N VAL A 145 4.04 10.98 9.88
CA VAL A 145 3.67 11.21 8.48
C VAL A 145 4.70 10.65 7.50
N ASP A 146 5.99 10.70 7.83
CA ASP A 146 7.05 10.15 6.98
C ASP A 146 6.96 8.62 6.89
N LEU A 147 6.72 7.96 8.02
CA LEU A 147 6.50 6.52 8.05
C LEU A 147 5.25 6.11 7.25
N LEU A 148 4.14 6.83 7.41
CA LEU A 148 2.89 6.52 6.72
C LEU A 148 3.04 6.56 5.20
N ASN A 149 3.83 7.48 4.66
CA ASN A 149 4.11 7.57 3.22
C ASN A 149 5.01 6.44 2.69
N GLU A 150 5.60 5.64 3.56
CA GLU A 150 6.36 4.44 3.19
C GLU A 150 5.51 3.16 3.27
N LEU A 151 4.25 3.26 3.69
CA LEU A 151 3.33 2.14 3.83
C LEU A 151 2.45 1.96 2.58
N PRO A 152 1.99 0.73 2.31
CA PRO A 152 1.17 0.47 1.13
C PRO A 152 -0.15 1.24 1.12
N GLY A 153 -0.51 1.80 -0.02
CA GLY A 153 -1.82 2.37 -0.28
C GLY A 153 -2.07 3.77 0.27
N LEU A 154 -1.11 4.38 0.94
CA LEU A 154 -1.26 5.70 1.57
C LEU A 154 -0.43 6.77 0.86
N GLU A 155 -1.01 7.92 0.66
CA GLU A 155 -0.31 9.13 0.22
C GLU A 155 -0.83 10.33 1.02
N ILE A 156 0.05 10.95 1.79
CA ILE A 156 -0.28 12.05 2.71
C ILE A 156 0.61 13.23 2.42
N SER A 157 -0.02 14.35 2.08
CA SER A 157 0.62 15.65 1.88
C SER A 157 -0.19 16.75 2.57
N PRO A 158 0.34 17.98 2.67
CA PRO A 158 -0.45 19.09 3.19
C PRO A 158 -1.72 19.39 2.39
N GLU A 159 -1.74 19.02 1.10
CA GLU A 159 -2.85 19.30 0.20
C GLU A 159 -3.89 18.19 0.16
N ALA A 160 -3.46 16.93 0.41
CA ALA A 160 -4.32 15.78 0.17
C ALA A 160 -3.97 14.57 1.04
N PHE A 161 -4.98 13.74 1.26
CA PHE A 161 -4.84 12.42 1.86
C PHE A 161 -5.56 11.41 0.96
N PHE A 162 -4.79 10.51 0.37
CA PHE A 162 -5.32 9.49 -0.53
C PHE A 162 -5.10 8.08 0.01
N VAL A 163 -6.09 7.22 -0.24
CA VAL A 163 -5.97 5.77 -0.10
C VAL A 163 -6.22 5.17 -1.48
N LEU A 164 -5.18 4.57 -2.07
CA LEU A 164 -5.24 3.99 -3.42
C LEU A 164 -5.84 4.97 -4.46
N VAL A 165 -5.35 6.22 -4.46
CA VAL A 165 -5.82 7.35 -5.28
C VAL A 165 -7.26 7.82 -5.00
N ASN A 166 -7.92 7.32 -3.98
CA ASN A 166 -9.23 7.80 -3.55
C ASN A 166 -9.08 9.04 -2.65
N PRO A 167 -9.61 10.22 -3.05
CA PRO A 167 -9.50 11.43 -2.24
C PRO A 167 -10.51 11.47 -1.08
N ARG A 168 -11.49 10.59 -1.07
CA ARG A 168 -12.47 10.49 0.00
C ARG A 168 -11.99 9.50 1.03
N THR A 169 -11.46 10.01 2.12
CA THR A 169 -10.88 9.20 3.19
C THR A 169 -11.40 9.65 4.54
N GLU A 170 -11.88 8.69 5.32
CA GLU A 170 -12.16 8.87 6.73
C GLU A 170 -11.01 8.28 7.55
N ILE A 171 -10.56 9.02 8.55
CA ILE A 171 -9.48 8.60 9.42
C ILE A 171 -9.95 8.55 10.88
N ARG A 172 -9.62 7.46 11.55
CA ARG A 172 -9.80 7.29 13.00
C ARG A 172 -8.47 7.01 13.66
N ILE A 173 -8.20 7.72 14.73
CA ILE A 173 -7.04 7.49 15.60
C ILE A 173 -7.58 7.16 16.99
N ASN A 174 -7.20 6.00 17.53
CA ASN A 174 -7.66 5.51 18.84
C ASN A 174 -9.19 5.60 19.00
N ASN A 175 -9.93 5.14 17.97
CA ASN A 175 -11.40 5.17 17.88
C ASN A 175 -12.03 6.56 17.68
N GLN A 176 -11.26 7.63 17.64
CA GLN A 176 -11.80 8.97 17.37
C GLN A 176 -11.77 9.28 15.87
N LEU A 177 -12.93 9.60 15.30
CA LEU A 177 -13.03 10.11 13.95
C LEU A 177 -12.48 11.53 13.86
N LEU A 178 -11.49 11.74 13.01
CA LEU A 178 -10.93 13.05 12.75
C LEU A 178 -11.61 13.69 11.54
N LYS A 179 -12.32 14.80 11.77
CA LYS A 179 -12.97 15.62 10.73
C LYS A 179 -12.16 16.90 10.53
N VAL A 180 -10.99 16.75 9.92
CA VAL A 180 -10.07 17.87 9.71
C VAL A 180 -9.66 17.96 8.25
N ARG A 181 -9.23 19.16 7.84
CA ARG A 181 -8.70 19.39 6.49
C ARG A 181 -7.34 18.68 6.33
N PRO A 182 -6.93 18.34 5.10
CA PRO A 182 -5.65 17.66 4.87
C PRO A 182 -4.45 18.35 5.51
N GLN A 183 -4.36 19.66 5.43
CA GLN A 183 -3.26 20.42 6.03
C GLN A 183 -3.22 20.28 7.57
N ALA A 184 -4.36 20.32 8.24
CA ALA A 184 -4.44 20.15 9.68
C ALA A 184 -4.09 18.71 10.09
N LEU A 185 -4.54 17.72 9.32
CA LEU A 185 -4.20 16.33 9.51
C LEU A 185 -2.70 16.08 9.33
N TYR A 186 -2.12 16.60 8.25
CA TYR A 186 -0.68 16.53 7.98
C TYR A 186 0.13 17.12 9.15
N SER A 187 -0.24 18.31 9.62
CA SER A 187 0.43 18.95 10.76
C SER A 187 0.29 18.12 12.04
N TYR A 188 -0.89 17.58 12.31
CA TYR A 188 -1.13 16.72 13.46
C TYR A 188 -0.25 15.45 13.43
N LEU A 189 -0.23 14.75 12.30
CA LEU A 189 0.59 13.53 12.13
C LEU A 189 2.09 13.84 12.13
N SER A 190 2.50 15.03 11.72
CA SER A 190 3.90 15.47 11.76
C SER A 190 4.41 15.72 13.19
N ASN A 191 3.52 15.95 14.15
CA ASN A 191 3.87 16.16 15.56
C ASN A 191 3.84 14.87 16.39
N ILE A 192 3.45 13.75 15.79
CA ILE A 192 3.51 12.41 16.41
C ILE A 192 4.78 11.72 15.93
N GLU A 193 5.51 11.09 16.83
CA GLU A 193 6.67 10.28 16.46
C GLU A 193 6.24 8.93 15.87
N ALA A 194 6.97 8.44 14.87
CA ALA A 194 6.69 7.17 14.20
C ALA A 194 6.64 5.98 15.17
N LYS A 195 7.47 6.00 16.24
CA LYS A 195 7.48 4.95 17.25
C LYS A 195 6.17 4.76 18.02
N ALA A 196 5.29 5.77 17.98
CA ALA A 196 3.99 5.71 18.64
C ALA A 196 2.97 4.87 17.87
N LEU A 197 3.17 4.64 16.58
CA LEU A 197 2.27 3.81 15.76
C LEU A 197 2.39 2.35 16.16
N ARG A 198 1.25 1.72 16.50
CA ARG A 198 1.17 0.29 16.81
C ARG A 198 0.60 -0.51 15.66
N MET A 199 -0.47 -0.01 15.08
CA MET A 199 -1.18 -0.69 14.01
C MET A 199 -1.88 0.34 13.13
N ILE A 200 -1.92 0.08 11.84
CA ILE A 200 -2.75 0.79 10.89
C ILE A 200 -3.52 -0.21 10.04
N ARG A 201 -4.81 0.02 9.90
CA ARG A 201 -5.67 -0.70 8.96
C ARG A 201 -6.22 0.27 7.94
N VAL A 202 -6.01 -0.06 6.69
CA VAL A 202 -6.49 0.71 5.54
C VAL A 202 -7.53 -0.14 4.83
N THR A 203 -8.76 0.37 4.74
CA THR A 203 -9.84 -0.26 3.98
C THR A 203 -10.13 0.63 2.78
N TRP A 204 -9.96 0.08 1.58
CA TRP A 204 -10.24 0.82 0.36
C TRP A 204 -11.67 0.62 -0.09
N ALA A 205 -12.19 1.63 -0.75
CA ALA A 205 -13.51 1.63 -1.33
C ALA A 205 -13.44 2.09 -2.79
N ASN A 206 -14.43 1.69 -3.55
CA ASN A 206 -14.50 2.11 -4.95
C ASN A 206 -14.92 3.58 -5.03
N ALA A 207 -14.06 4.42 -5.62
CA ALA A 207 -14.35 5.83 -5.83
C ALA A 207 -15.57 6.08 -6.73
N GLU A 208 -15.90 5.15 -7.63
CA GLU A 208 -17.09 5.24 -8.49
C GLU A 208 -18.40 5.11 -7.71
N ASN A 209 -18.40 4.41 -6.59
CA ASN A 209 -19.57 4.24 -5.72
C ASN A 209 -19.67 5.33 -4.64
N GLU A 210 -18.84 6.35 -4.71
CA GLU A 210 -18.79 7.45 -3.74
C GLU A 210 -18.52 7.03 -2.28
N GLU A 211 -18.10 5.80 -2.07
CA GLU A 211 -17.70 5.32 -0.75
C GLU A 211 -16.37 5.91 -0.33
N ALA A 212 -16.26 6.30 0.94
CA ALA A 212 -15.00 6.75 1.51
C ALA A 212 -14.12 5.55 1.86
N ALA A 213 -12.82 5.65 1.54
CA ALA A 213 -11.82 4.76 2.11
C ALA A 213 -11.67 5.07 3.60
N GLN A 214 -11.28 4.07 4.39
CA GLN A 214 -11.16 4.21 5.83
C GLN A 214 -9.75 3.86 6.29
N VAL A 215 -9.18 4.72 7.11
CA VAL A 215 -7.92 4.51 7.78
C VAL A 215 -8.16 4.47 9.28
N TYR A 216 -7.67 3.41 9.89
CA TYR A 216 -7.80 3.16 11.31
C TYR A 216 -6.41 3.00 11.92
N MET A 217 -6.03 3.88 12.83
CA MET A 217 -4.73 3.84 13.50
C MET A 217 -4.87 3.64 15.00
N THR A 218 -3.99 2.82 15.55
CA THR A 218 -3.73 2.76 16.99
C THR A 218 -2.37 3.37 17.26
N VAL A 219 -2.35 4.40 18.06
CA VAL A 219 -1.18 5.20 18.40
C VAL A 219 -1.06 5.25 19.92
N ASP A 220 0.14 5.10 20.46
CA ASP A 220 0.42 5.28 21.89
C ASP A 220 0.22 6.76 22.28
N GLU A 221 -0.26 6.99 23.50
CA GLU A 221 -0.36 8.31 24.13
C GLU A 221 0.98 8.78 24.73
#